data_44ed37f1e0068beff7ef018f74818b97
#
_entry.id   44ed37f1e0068beff7ef018f74818b97
#
_cell.length_a   1.000
_cell.length_b   1.000
_cell.length_c   1.000
_cell.angle_alpha   90.00
_cell.angle_beta   90.00
_cell.angle_gamma   90.00
#
_symmetry.space_group_name_H-M   'P 1'
#
loop_
_entity.id
_entity.type
_entity.pdbx_description
1 polymer ?
#
loop_
_entity_poly.entity_id
_entity_poly.type
_entity_poly.pdbx_seq_one_letter_code
_entity_poly.pdbx_strand_id
1 'polypeptide(L)'
;MADSLKTLSSPRGTLVYRETAATSSDPNDSGNNNVFAKVGSILYGVKIDATSNTAENVYLCLYRDTTADGSGVTVGTTEPETVIKCISGSSVEVVFPCGAASTNSEYLHFAVKQEAGTAGSTAPTGTVAITLIGA
;
A
#
# COMPACT_ATOMS: atom_id res chain seq x y z
N MET A 1 -10.04 6.37 6.37
CA MET A 1 -9.66 6.00 7.76
C MET A 1 -9.13 4.59 7.76
N ALA A 2 -7.95 4.40 8.31
CA ALA A 2 -7.39 3.07 8.44
C ALA A 2 -8.20 2.24 9.45
N ASP A 3 -8.60 1.04 9.04
CA ASP A 3 -9.15 0.07 9.97
C ASP A 3 -8.04 -0.49 10.86
N SER A 4 -8.39 -0.86 12.07
CA SER A 4 -7.44 -1.49 12.98
C SER A 4 -6.90 -2.80 12.40
N LEU A 5 -5.64 -3.09 12.70
CA LEU A 5 -5.01 -4.36 12.39
C LEU A 5 -5.86 -5.52 12.92
N LYS A 6 -6.15 -6.48 12.06
CA LYS A 6 -6.83 -7.72 12.42
C LYS A 6 -5.89 -8.89 12.22
N THR A 7 -5.91 -9.81 13.15
CA THR A 7 -5.21 -11.08 12.99
C THR A 7 -6.11 -12.06 12.29
N LEU A 8 -5.69 -12.55 11.12
CA LEU A 8 -6.37 -13.60 10.39
C LEU A 8 -5.48 -14.83 10.35
N SER A 9 -6.09 -15.99 10.53
CA SER A 9 -5.41 -17.26 10.28
C SER A 9 -5.16 -17.41 8.77
N SER A 10 -3.90 -17.44 8.39
CA SER A 10 -3.46 -17.61 7.00
C SER A 10 -2.25 -18.52 6.97
N PRO A 11 -2.12 -19.39 5.95
CA PRO A 11 -0.92 -20.24 5.83
C PRO A 11 0.37 -19.45 5.63
N ARG A 12 0.30 -18.18 5.26
CA ARG A 12 1.48 -17.35 4.97
C ARG A 12 1.55 -16.07 5.78
N GLY A 13 0.53 -15.74 6.54
CA GLY A 13 0.53 -14.53 7.34
C GLY A 13 -0.68 -14.46 8.24
N THR A 14 -0.52 -13.84 9.39
CA THR A 14 -1.56 -13.67 10.39
C THR A 14 -1.96 -12.21 10.57
N LEU A 15 -1.18 -11.30 10.02
CA LEU A 15 -1.39 -9.86 10.14
C LEU A 15 -2.10 -9.34 8.90
N VAL A 16 -3.22 -8.65 9.10
CA VAL A 16 -3.95 -7.98 8.04
C VAL A 16 -4.05 -6.51 8.36
N TYR A 17 -3.52 -5.69 7.48
CA TYR A 17 -3.78 -4.25 7.46
C TYR A 17 -4.87 -3.96 6.45
N ARG A 18 -5.79 -3.08 6.80
CA ARG A 18 -6.89 -2.70 5.93
C ARG A 18 -7.10 -1.20 5.96
N GLU A 19 -7.01 -0.58 4.80
CA GLU A 19 -7.36 0.80 4.55
C GLU A 19 -8.61 0.86 3.69
N THR A 20 -9.67 1.47 4.19
CA THR A 20 -10.97 1.51 3.49
C THR A 20 -11.22 2.78 2.70
N ALA A 21 -10.37 3.77 2.84
CA ALA A 21 -10.53 5.07 2.18
C ALA A 21 -9.18 5.64 1.74
N ALA A 22 -8.44 4.86 0.96
CA ALA A 22 -7.17 5.31 0.41
C ALA A 22 -7.43 6.41 -0.65
N THR A 23 -7.65 7.61 -0.19
CA THR A 23 -7.82 8.81 -1.02
C THR A 23 -6.58 9.69 -1.00
N SER A 24 -5.56 9.31 -0.24
CA SER A 24 -4.29 10.03 -0.17
C SER A 24 -3.20 9.30 -0.94
N SER A 25 -2.47 10.04 -1.74
CA SER A 25 -1.24 9.59 -2.35
C SER A 25 -0.01 9.81 -1.46
N ASP A 26 -0.20 10.33 -0.26
CA ASP A 26 0.90 10.64 0.67
C ASP A 26 1.05 9.53 1.71
N PRO A 27 2.16 8.78 1.72
CA PRO A 27 2.43 7.78 2.74
C PRO A 27 2.68 8.39 4.13
N ASN A 28 2.93 9.68 4.20
CA ASN A 28 3.14 10.45 5.43
C ASN A 28 1.88 11.21 5.86
N ASP A 29 0.73 10.90 5.31
CA ASP A 29 -0.52 11.52 5.75
C ASP A 29 -0.78 11.18 7.22
N SER A 30 -0.72 12.21 8.06
CA SER A 30 -0.85 12.10 9.52
C SER A 30 -2.18 11.50 10.00
N GLY A 31 -3.15 11.38 9.11
CA GLY A 31 -4.45 10.72 9.39
C GLY A 31 -4.50 9.25 9.00
N ASN A 32 -3.64 8.81 8.11
CA ASN A 32 -3.70 7.49 7.46
C ASN A 32 -2.35 6.79 7.36
N ASN A 33 -1.51 6.93 8.28
CA ASN A 33 -0.19 6.32 8.38
C ASN A 33 -0.05 5.03 7.52
N ASN A 34 0.21 5.20 6.21
CA ASN A 34 0.28 4.11 5.23
C ASN A 34 1.54 3.26 5.41
N VAL A 35 1.82 2.91 6.64
CA VAL A 35 2.91 2.03 7.03
C VAL A 35 2.36 0.64 7.26
N PHE A 36 2.73 -0.29 6.41
CA PHE A 36 2.38 -1.69 6.62
C PHE A 36 3.31 -2.34 7.62
N ALA A 37 4.60 -2.16 7.45
CA ALA A 37 5.58 -3.05 8.05
C ALA A 37 6.52 -2.33 8.99
N LYS A 38 6.61 -2.85 10.19
CA LYS A 38 7.75 -2.64 11.07
C LYS A 38 8.98 -3.35 10.47
N VAL A 39 10.12 -2.91 10.92
CA VAL A 39 11.40 -3.60 10.70
C VAL A 39 11.28 -5.11 10.89
N GLY A 40 11.69 -5.88 9.90
CA GLY A 40 11.67 -7.34 9.91
C GLY A 40 10.34 -8.00 9.54
N SER A 41 9.32 -7.22 9.17
CA SER A 41 8.04 -7.77 8.70
C SER A 41 8.11 -8.27 7.27
N ILE A 42 7.21 -9.16 6.89
CA ILE A 42 7.12 -9.74 5.55
C ILE A 42 5.71 -9.51 5.01
N LEU A 43 5.60 -8.93 3.83
CA LEU A 43 4.35 -8.79 3.09
C LEU A 43 4.17 -10.00 2.19
N TYR A 44 3.09 -10.74 2.35
CA TYR A 44 2.78 -11.92 1.56
C TYR A 44 1.73 -11.69 0.49
N GLY A 45 0.84 -10.74 0.67
CA GLY A 45 -0.21 -10.49 -0.29
C GLY A 45 -0.79 -9.09 -0.18
N VAL A 46 -1.32 -8.64 -1.31
CA VAL A 46 -2.00 -7.34 -1.45
C VAL A 46 -3.29 -7.56 -2.20
N LYS A 47 -4.38 -7.00 -1.69
CA LYS A 47 -5.62 -6.82 -2.44
C LYS A 47 -5.90 -5.34 -2.61
N ILE A 48 -6.19 -4.94 -3.84
CA ILE A 48 -6.64 -3.60 -4.18
C ILE A 48 -8.06 -3.73 -4.67
N ASP A 49 -8.99 -3.06 -4.04
CA ASP A 49 -10.39 -3.02 -4.43
C ASP A 49 -10.75 -1.60 -4.85
N ALA A 50 -10.82 -1.39 -6.16
CA ALA A 50 -11.20 -0.13 -6.79
C ALA A 50 -12.61 -0.20 -7.39
N THR A 51 -13.48 -1.09 -6.92
CA THR A 51 -14.85 -1.24 -7.45
C THR A 51 -15.69 0.02 -7.25
N SER A 52 -15.39 0.82 -6.24
CA SER A 52 -16.04 2.13 -5.99
C SER A 52 -15.35 3.29 -6.70
N ASN A 53 -14.18 3.06 -7.33
CA ASN A 53 -13.47 4.05 -8.13
C ASN A 53 -13.58 3.70 -9.61
N THR A 54 -14.55 4.28 -10.30
CA THR A 54 -14.85 4.01 -11.71
C THR A 54 -14.29 5.07 -12.65
N ALA A 55 -13.63 6.10 -12.13
CA ALA A 55 -13.16 7.23 -12.92
C ALA A 55 -11.84 6.94 -13.63
N GLU A 56 -10.88 6.32 -12.92
CA GLU A 56 -9.54 6.08 -13.46
C GLU A 56 -8.92 4.79 -12.92
N ASN A 57 -7.90 4.29 -13.62
CA ASN A 57 -7.05 3.25 -13.06
C ASN A 57 -6.25 3.80 -11.88
N VAL A 58 -5.96 2.95 -10.92
CA VAL A 58 -5.14 3.30 -9.76
C VAL A 58 -3.92 2.41 -9.68
N TYR A 59 -2.89 2.92 -9.04
CA TYR A 59 -1.62 2.25 -8.87
C TYR A 59 -1.24 2.28 -7.40
N LEU A 60 -1.11 1.10 -6.81
CA LEU A 60 -0.51 0.94 -5.49
C LEU A 60 1.00 0.92 -5.64
N CYS A 61 1.66 1.86 -5.01
CA CYS A 61 3.11 1.98 -5.00
C CYS A 61 3.62 1.59 -3.62
N LEU A 62 4.59 0.69 -3.58
CA LEU A 62 5.29 0.27 -2.36
C LEU A 62 6.66 0.93 -2.32
N TYR A 63 7.01 1.47 -1.16
CA TYR A 63 8.27 2.17 -0.91
C TYR A 63 8.95 1.59 0.32
N ARG A 64 10.28 1.58 0.31
CA ARG A 64 11.08 1.34 1.52
C ARG A 64 11.66 2.65 2.03
N ASP A 65 11.62 2.81 3.33
CA ASP A 65 12.18 3.97 4.00
C ASP A 65 12.73 3.59 5.38
N THR A 66 13.71 4.32 5.83
CA THR A 66 14.30 4.16 7.17
C THR A 66 13.49 4.88 8.26
N THR A 67 12.54 5.72 7.88
CA THR A 67 11.68 6.45 8.81
C THR A 67 10.34 5.75 9.00
N ALA A 68 9.89 5.66 10.23
CA ALA A 68 8.64 4.98 10.57
C ALA A 68 7.39 5.73 10.09
N ASP A 69 7.50 7.04 9.91
CA ASP A 69 6.40 7.91 9.52
C ASP A 69 6.30 8.15 8.00
N GLY A 70 7.21 7.56 7.20
CA GLY A 70 7.24 7.75 5.76
C GLY A 70 7.78 9.09 5.30
N SER A 71 8.36 9.90 6.19
CA SER A 71 8.89 11.23 5.82
C SER A 71 10.05 11.20 4.83
N GLY A 72 10.70 10.06 4.68
CA GLY A 72 11.74 9.84 3.65
C GLY A 72 11.18 9.55 2.26
N VAL A 73 9.87 9.35 2.12
CA VAL A 73 9.21 9.09 0.84
C VAL A 73 8.50 10.35 0.35
N THR A 74 8.83 10.77 -0.87
CA THR A 74 8.10 11.83 -1.57
C THR A 74 7.45 11.23 -2.80
N VAL A 75 6.14 11.03 -2.77
CA VAL A 75 5.38 10.49 -3.90
C VAL A 75 5.51 11.44 -5.10
N GLY A 76 5.80 10.87 -6.26
CA GLY A 76 6.10 11.64 -7.47
C GLY A 76 7.59 11.92 -7.69
N THR A 77 8.44 11.64 -6.70
CA THR A 77 9.90 11.84 -6.77
C THR A 77 10.67 10.60 -6.36
N THR A 78 10.28 9.98 -5.24
CA THR A 78 10.88 8.71 -4.79
C THR A 78 10.43 7.58 -5.69
N GLU A 79 11.38 6.79 -6.18
CA GLU A 79 11.07 5.62 -6.99
C GLU A 79 10.43 4.52 -6.14
N PRO A 80 9.23 4.03 -6.52
CA PRO A 80 8.62 2.90 -5.82
C PRO A 80 9.36 1.61 -6.13
N GLU A 81 9.52 0.76 -5.15
CA GLU A 81 10.09 -0.58 -5.33
C GLU A 81 9.17 -1.49 -6.16
N THR A 82 7.87 -1.33 -5.96
CA THR A 82 6.84 -2.13 -6.64
C THR A 82 5.65 -1.27 -6.96
N VAL A 83 5.11 -1.45 -8.17
CA VAL A 83 3.88 -0.79 -8.62
C VAL A 83 2.88 -1.85 -9.05
N ILE A 84 1.68 -1.82 -8.47
CA ILE A 84 0.59 -2.74 -8.80
C ILE A 84 -0.57 -1.93 -9.36
N LYS A 85 -0.92 -2.21 -10.61
CA LYS A 85 -2.06 -1.59 -11.29
C LYS A 85 -3.36 -2.27 -10.89
N CYS A 86 -4.38 -1.47 -10.60
CA CYS A 86 -5.77 -1.90 -10.52
C CYS A 86 -6.61 -1.11 -11.53
N ILE A 87 -7.34 -1.84 -12.36
CA ILE A 87 -8.22 -1.23 -13.37
C ILE A 87 -9.43 -0.61 -12.66
N SER A 88 -9.89 0.53 -13.17
CA SER A 88 -11.06 1.23 -12.63
C SER A 88 -12.28 0.30 -12.55
N GLY A 89 -13.02 0.38 -11.47
CA GLY A 89 -14.22 -0.43 -11.24
C GLY A 89 -13.95 -1.92 -10.99
N SER A 90 -12.70 -2.33 -10.76
CA SER A 90 -12.33 -3.73 -10.54
C SER A 90 -11.53 -3.94 -9.24
N SER A 91 -11.14 -5.18 -9.00
CA SER A 91 -10.21 -5.53 -7.92
C SER A 91 -9.09 -6.43 -8.44
N VAL A 92 -7.95 -6.38 -7.77
CA VAL A 92 -6.79 -7.22 -8.07
C VAL A 92 -6.19 -7.75 -6.77
N GLU A 93 -5.73 -9.00 -6.81
CA GLU A 93 -4.95 -9.63 -5.75
C GLU A 93 -3.58 -10.03 -6.29
N VAL A 94 -2.55 -9.71 -5.52
CA VAL A 94 -1.17 -10.10 -5.82
C VAL A 94 -0.61 -10.85 -4.63
N VAL A 95 -0.01 -12.00 -4.92
CA VAL A 95 0.66 -12.84 -3.91
C VAL A 95 2.16 -12.79 -4.18
N PHE A 96 2.92 -12.56 -3.12
CA PHE A 96 4.38 -12.66 -3.13
C PHE A 96 4.78 -14.01 -2.53
N PRO A 97 5.09 -15.03 -3.35
CA PRO A 97 5.32 -16.40 -2.85
C PRO A 97 6.45 -16.53 -1.84
N CYS A 98 7.49 -15.70 -1.99
CA CYS A 98 8.62 -15.63 -1.07
C CYS A 98 8.50 -14.49 -0.04
N GLY A 99 7.43 -13.69 -0.15
CA GLY A 99 7.26 -12.49 0.64
C GLY A 99 8.10 -11.30 0.13
N ALA A 100 7.64 -10.10 0.44
CA ALA A 100 8.42 -8.87 0.29
C ALA A 100 8.87 -8.45 1.69
N ALA A 101 10.13 -8.70 2.00
CA ALA A 101 10.67 -8.45 3.33
C ALA A 101 11.10 -7.00 3.51
N SER A 102 10.82 -6.42 4.66
CA SER A 102 11.54 -5.25 5.13
C SER A 102 12.82 -5.70 5.86
N THR A 103 13.89 -4.94 5.70
CA THR A 103 15.16 -5.21 6.38
C THR A 103 15.13 -4.70 7.82
N ASN A 104 16.20 -5.00 8.59
CA ASN A 104 16.29 -4.59 9.99
C ASN A 104 16.30 -3.07 10.24
N SER A 105 16.35 -2.26 9.21
CA SER A 105 16.42 -0.79 9.32
C SER A 105 15.42 -0.06 8.42
N GLU A 106 14.50 -0.78 7.79
CA GLU A 106 13.56 -0.19 6.84
C GLU A 106 12.12 -0.56 7.17
N TYR A 107 11.23 0.34 6.80
CA TYR A 107 9.78 0.18 6.87
C TYR A 107 9.23 0.07 5.45
N LEU A 108 8.13 -0.63 5.30
CA LEU A 108 7.40 -0.72 4.04
C LEU A 108 6.20 0.22 4.10
N HIS A 109 6.24 1.24 3.26
CA HIS A 109 5.17 2.21 3.10
C HIS A 109 4.43 1.99 1.79
N PHE A 110 3.21 2.48 1.71
CA PHE A 110 2.46 2.45 0.47
C PHE A 110 1.73 3.76 0.19
N ALA A 111 1.49 4.02 -1.07
CA ALA A 111 0.61 5.08 -1.52
C ALA A 111 -0.22 4.59 -2.71
N VAL A 112 -1.41 5.14 -2.88
CA VAL A 112 -2.27 4.88 -4.03
C VAL A 112 -2.41 6.15 -4.84
N LYS A 113 -2.15 6.08 -6.14
CA LYS A 113 -2.20 7.24 -7.04
C LYS A 113 -2.75 6.88 -8.42
N GLN A 114 -3.02 7.90 -9.23
CA GLN A 114 -3.56 7.72 -10.58
C GLN A 114 -2.48 7.41 -11.63
N GLU A 115 -1.22 7.78 -11.37
CA GLU A 115 -0.14 7.63 -12.33
C GLU A 115 0.70 6.39 -12.07
N ALA A 116 1.11 5.74 -13.14
CA ALA A 116 2.09 4.66 -13.08
C ALA A 116 3.52 5.20 -12.90
N GLY A 117 4.36 4.42 -12.24
CA GLY A 117 5.78 4.74 -12.12
C GLY A 117 6.08 5.81 -11.07
N THR A 118 7.23 6.47 -11.21
CA THR A 118 7.73 7.41 -10.21
C THR A 118 6.98 8.74 -10.26
N ALA A 119 6.81 9.33 -11.44
CA ALA A 119 6.21 10.65 -11.59
C ALA A 119 4.71 10.65 -11.24
N GLY A 120 4.24 11.81 -10.81
CA GLY A 120 2.84 12.04 -10.45
C GLY A 120 2.53 11.66 -9.00
N SER A 121 1.59 12.39 -8.44
CA SER A 121 1.15 12.22 -7.04
C SER A 121 -0.35 12.50 -6.90
N THR A 122 -1.12 12.29 -7.97
CA THR A 122 -2.57 12.56 -7.95
C THR A 122 -3.29 11.45 -7.17
N ALA A 123 -4.00 11.84 -6.14
CA ALA A 123 -4.81 10.91 -5.36
C ALA A 123 -5.96 10.33 -6.18
N PRO A 124 -6.45 9.11 -5.89
CA PRO A 124 -7.64 8.56 -6.52
C PRO A 124 -8.85 9.47 -6.33
N THR A 125 -9.69 9.58 -7.36
CA THR A 125 -10.94 10.35 -7.29
C THR A 125 -11.99 9.65 -6.42
N GLY A 126 -12.06 8.34 -6.53
CA GLY A 126 -12.98 7.51 -5.75
C GLY A 126 -12.28 6.72 -4.65
N THR A 127 -13.08 6.07 -3.83
CA THR A 127 -12.56 5.22 -2.74
C THR A 127 -11.88 3.97 -3.28
N VAL A 128 -10.71 3.69 -2.76
CA VAL A 128 -9.96 2.46 -3.00
C VAL A 128 -9.69 1.78 -1.67
N ALA A 129 -10.04 0.51 -1.56
CA ALA A 129 -9.75 -0.28 -0.37
C ALA A 129 -8.46 -1.09 -0.57
N ILE A 130 -7.56 -1.01 0.39
CA ILE A 130 -6.29 -1.74 0.37
C ILE A 130 -6.28 -2.74 1.52
N THR A 131 -5.96 -3.99 1.22
CA THR A 131 -5.71 -5.03 2.22
C THR A 131 -4.32 -5.59 2.02
N LEU A 132 -3.52 -5.56 3.07
CA LEU A 132 -2.16 -6.07 3.10
C LEU A 132 -2.10 -7.23 4.08
N ILE A 133 -1.53 -8.35 3.67
CA ILE A 133 -1.40 -9.57 4.50
C ILE A 133 0.09 -9.84 4.71
N GLY A 134 0.49 -9.93 5.95
CA GLY A 134 1.89 -10.12 6.31
C GLY A 134 2.12 -10.76 7.66
N ALA A 135 3.37 -10.83 8.02
CA ALA A 135 3.82 -11.35 9.31
C ALA A 135 4.97 -10.52 9.89
#